data_15c9b9395777faf846a635aa909fe18d
#
_entry.id   15c9b9395777faf846a635aa909fe18d
#
_cell.length_a   1.000
_cell.length_b   1.000
_cell.length_c   1.000
_cell.angle_alpha   90.00
_cell.angle_beta   90.00
_cell.angle_gamma   90.00
#
_symmetry.space_group_name_H-M   'P 1'
#
loop_
_entity.id
_entity.type
_entity.pdbx_description
1 polymer ?
#
loop_
_entity_poly.entity_id
_entity_poly.type
_entity_poly.pdbx_seq_one_letter_code
_entity_poly.pdbx_strand_id
1 'polypeptide(L)'
;HYDLNMSDVFFQDLNLPAPDIHLGVGSGTHAEQTGQVMIAYEKVLVAERPDLVIVVGDVNSTVACALATTKVTYNSINPINSINQMRPLVGHLEAGLRSNDRTMPEEINRLVTDSIADILWTPSPDGDENLIREGVLPEKICCVGNIMIDSLEMLRDRIQNEADGCEHGFESGNYGVVTLHRPSNVDDPETLRRLSRTLIELSDQLPMVFPVHPRTRKNIDKAGLAGELAEAASFKLISCVVCYLFWF
;
A
#
# COMPACT_ATOMS: atom_id res chain seq x y z
N HIS A 1 -0.50 -11.17 -4.23
CA HIS A 1 -0.69 -11.25 -2.77
C HIS A 1 -0.78 -12.72 -2.38
N TYR A 2 -0.02 -13.12 -1.37
CA TYR A 2 0.15 -14.51 -0.90
C TYR A 2 -0.41 -14.73 0.50
N ASP A 3 -0.88 -13.67 1.16
CA ASP A 3 -1.47 -13.71 2.50
C ASP A 3 -2.98 -13.41 2.39
N LEU A 4 -3.81 -14.40 2.72
CA LEU A 4 -5.27 -14.29 2.70
C LEU A 4 -5.79 -13.11 3.53
N ASN A 5 -5.16 -12.86 4.69
CA ASN A 5 -5.54 -11.75 5.57
C ASN A 5 -5.13 -10.37 5.05
N MET A 6 -4.23 -10.33 4.05
CA MET A 6 -3.73 -9.10 3.47
C MET A 6 -4.23 -8.87 2.03
N SER A 7 -5.06 -9.76 1.51
CA SER A 7 -5.55 -9.70 0.13
C SER A 7 -7.05 -10.01 0.06
N ASP A 8 -7.43 -11.26 0.26
CA ASP A 8 -8.78 -11.73 -0.03
C ASP A 8 -9.84 -11.04 0.82
N VAL A 9 -9.52 -10.73 2.07
CA VAL A 9 -10.42 -9.99 2.96
C VAL A 9 -10.68 -8.58 2.41
N PHE A 10 -9.65 -7.86 1.94
CA PHE A 10 -9.84 -6.54 1.35
C PHE A 10 -10.66 -6.59 0.05
N PHE A 11 -10.48 -7.62 -0.79
CA PHE A 11 -11.31 -7.79 -1.98
C PHE A 11 -12.79 -8.00 -1.61
N GLN A 12 -13.07 -8.78 -0.57
CA GLN A 12 -14.43 -9.02 -0.07
C GLN A 12 -15.02 -7.78 0.56
N ASP A 13 -14.29 -7.15 1.48
CA ASP A 13 -14.78 -6.00 2.27
C ASP A 13 -15.04 -4.76 1.41
N LEU A 14 -14.19 -4.52 0.42
CA LEU A 14 -14.35 -3.41 -0.52
C LEU A 14 -15.21 -3.79 -1.74
N ASN A 15 -15.74 -5.01 -1.79
CA ASN A 15 -16.49 -5.54 -2.92
C ASN A 15 -15.78 -5.35 -4.27
N LEU A 16 -14.45 -5.57 -4.27
CA LEU A 16 -13.64 -5.45 -5.46
C LEU A 16 -13.82 -6.68 -6.38
N PRO A 17 -13.83 -6.49 -7.69
CA PRO A 17 -13.84 -7.62 -8.62
C PRO A 17 -12.58 -8.47 -8.47
N ALA A 18 -12.68 -9.77 -8.70
CA ALA A 18 -11.51 -10.62 -8.75
C ALA A 18 -10.55 -10.16 -9.88
N PRO A 19 -9.23 -10.27 -9.68
CA PRO A 19 -8.29 -9.93 -10.73
C PRO A 19 -8.40 -10.91 -11.90
N ASP A 20 -8.33 -10.41 -13.13
CA ASP A 20 -8.37 -11.23 -14.35
C ASP A 20 -7.14 -12.13 -14.47
N ILE A 21 -5.98 -11.66 -14.01
CA ILE A 21 -4.71 -12.37 -14.09
C ILE A 21 -3.99 -12.32 -12.74
N HIS A 22 -3.62 -13.48 -12.24
CA HIS A 22 -2.80 -13.63 -11.04
C HIS A 22 -1.40 -14.12 -11.41
N LEU A 23 -0.36 -13.36 -11.09
CA LEU A 23 1.03 -13.67 -11.47
C LEU A 23 1.66 -14.83 -10.66
N GLY A 24 1.07 -15.20 -9.53
CA GLY A 24 1.56 -16.29 -8.68
C GLY A 24 2.90 -16.03 -7.99
N VAL A 25 3.30 -14.77 -7.86
CA VAL A 25 4.56 -14.40 -7.19
C VAL A 25 4.33 -14.36 -5.68
N GLY A 26 5.13 -15.13 -4.95
CA GLY A 26 5.07 -15.22 -3.49
C GLY A 26 5.97 -14.22 -2.77
N SER A 27 6.22 -14.49 -1.48
CA SER A 27 7.18 -13.73 -0.66
C SER A 27 8.62 -14.07 -1.04
N GLY A 28 9.53 -13.13 -0.84
CA GLY A 28 10.95 -13.29 -1.08
C GLY A 28 11.70 -12.00 -0.71
N THR A 29 12.98 -11.95 -1.02
CA THR A 29 13.74 -10.70 -0.95
C THR A 29 13.21 -9.67 -1.95
N HIS A 30 13.51 -8.39 -1.77
CA HIS A 30 13.12 -7.34 -2.72
C HIS A 30 13.57 -7.67 -4.15
N ALA A 31 14.79 -8.19 -4.32
CA ALA A 31 15.32 -8.56 -5.62
C ALA A 31 14.56 -9.74 -6.25
N GLU A 32 14.28 -10.78 -5.46
CA GLU A 32 13.52 -11.95 -5.93
C GLU A 32 12.11 -11.55 -6.34
N GLN A 33 11.40 -10.79 -5.51
CA GLN A 33 10.03 -10.34 -5.82
C GLN A 33 10.01 -9.47 -7.08
N THR A 34 10.88 -8.46 -7.16
CA THR A 34 10.95 -7.56 -8.31
C THR A 34 11.26 -8.34 -9.59
N GLY A 35 12.26 -9.22 -9.56
CA GLY A 35 12.65 -10.03 -10.71
C GLY A 35 11.57 -11.00 -11.16
N GLN A 36 10.93 -11.71 -10.24
CA GLN A 36 9.85 -12.66 -10.55
C GLN A 36 8.61 -11.95 -11.11
N VAL A 37 8.23 -10.78 -10.56
CA VAL A 37 7.13 -9.98 -11.08
C VAL A 37 7.46 -9.53 -12.50
N MET A 38 8.66 -9.00 -12.78
CA MET A 38 9.06 -8.59 -14.13
C MET A 38 8.94 -9.75 -15.13
N ILE A 39 9.47 -10.92 -14.81
CA ILE A 39 9.43 -12.09 -15.69
C ILE A 39 8.01 -12.57 -15.96
N ALA A 40 7.17 -12.61 -14.92
CA ALA A 40 5.79 -13.05 -15.07
C ALA A 40 4.93 -12.02 -15.83
N TYR A 41 5.13 -10.73 -15.53
CA TYR A 41 4.36 -9.65 -16.13
C TYR A 41 4.71 -9.39 -17.60
N GLU A 42 5.96 -9.59 -18.01
CA GLU A 42 6.35 -9.49 -19.42
C GLU A 42 5.52 -10.42 -20.30
N LYS A 43 5.21 -11.63 -19.82
CA LYS A 43 4.35 -12.57 -20.55
C LYS A 43 2.93 -12.04 -20.74
N VAL A 44 2.40 -11.37 -19.71
CA VAL A 44 1.08 -10.71 -19.77
C VAL A 44 1.11 -9.58 -20.79
N LEU A 45 2.13 -8.71 -20.75
CA LEU A 45 2.29 -7.61 -21.71
C LEU A 45 2.31 -8.10 -23.15
N VAL A 46 3.04 -9.20 -23.42
CA VAL A 46 3.14 -9.76 -24.76
C VAL A 46 1.81 -10.38 -25.23
N ALA A 47 1.05 -10.98 -24.31
CA ALA A 47 -0.25 -11.60 -24.60
C ALA A 47 -1.35 -10.56 -24.81
N GLU A 48 -1.50 -9.64 -23.86
CA GLU A 48 -2.62 -8.69 -23.78
C GLU A 48 -2.39 -7.42 -24.63
N ARG A 49 -1.13 -7.04 -24.86
CA ARG A 49 -0.72 -5.85 -25.63
C ARG A 49 -1.44 -4.56 -25.25
N PRO A 50 -1.45 -4.16 -23.97
CA PRO A 50 -2.12 -2.94 -23.55
C PRO A 50 -1.49 -1.70 -24.18
N ASP A 51 -2.28 -0.67 -24.44
CA ASP A 51 -1.79 0.66 -24.86
C ASP A 51 -1.26 1.45 -23.67
N LEU A 52 -1.84 1.24 -22.49
CA LEU A 52 -1.48 1.91 -21.23
C LEU A 52 -1.46 0.89 -20.10
N VAL A 53 -0.39 0.95 -19.31
CA VAL A 53 -0.26 0.23 -18.03
C VAL A 53 -0.33 1.22 -16.91
N ILE A 54 -1.26 1.05 -15.98
CA ILE A 54 -1.37 1.86 -14.78
C ILE A 54 -0.73 1.08 -13.63
N VAL A 55 0.27 1.69 -12.99
CA VAL A 55 0.89 1.19 -11.77
C VAL A 55 0.54 2.12 -10.61
N VAL A 56 0.40 1.56 -9.40
CA VAL A 56 -0.07 2.29 -8.22
C VAL A 56 0.93 2.19 -7.09
N GLY A 57 1.18 3.30 -6.40
CA GLY A 57 2.00 3.36 -5.17
C GLY A 57 3.48 3.03 -5.41
N ASP A 58 4.11 2.40 -4.42
CA ASP A 58 5.57 2.34 -4.30
C ASP A 58 6.15 0.95 -3.98
N VAL A 59 5.37 -0.10 -4.14
CA VAL A 59 5.80 -1.47 -3.83
C VAL A 59 6.68 -2.08 -4.95
N ASN A 60 7.33 -3.20 -4.66
CA ASN A 60 8.20 -3.89 -5.63
C ASN A 60 7.50 -4.21 -6.96
N SER A 61 6.21 -4.56 -6.92
CA SER A 61 5.44 -4.82 -8.14
C SER A 61 5.18 -3.57 -8.98
N THR A 62 5.07 -2.40 -8.37
CA THR A 62 4.92 -1.12 -9.07
C THR A 62 6.11 -0.85 -9.97
N VAL A 63 7.32 -0.84 -9.42
CA VAL A 63 8.54 -0.61 -10.18
C VAL A 63 8.82 -1.74 -11.18
N ALA A 64 8.54 -3.00 -10.81
CA ALA A 64 8.75 -4.16 -11.67
C ALA A 64 7.87 -4.10 -12.93
N CYS A 65 6.57 -3.80 -12.77
CA CYS A 65 5.64 -3.66 -13.88
C CYS A 65 5.99 -2.45 -14.76
N ALA A 66 6.34 -1.30 -14.17
CA ALA A 66 6.77 -0.13 -14.90
C ALA A 66 8.03 -0.41 -15.75
N LEU A 67 9.06 -1.02 -15.15
CA LEU A 67 10.29 -1.39 -15.86
C LEU A 67 10.04 -2.39 -16.99
N ALA A 68 9.24 -3.42 -16.78
CA ALA A 68 8.90 -4.38 -17.83
C ALA A 68 8.18 -3.69 -18.98
N THR A 69 7.20 -2.83 -18.67
CA THR A 69 6.40 -2.09 -19.67
C THR A 69 7.26 -1.20 -20.57
N THR A 70 8.24 -0.50 -20.00
CA THR A 70 9.12 0.39 -20.79
C THR A 70 10.05 -0.33 -21.76
N LYS A 71 10.24 -1.64 -21.61
CA LYS A 71 11.17 -2.47 -22.40
C LYS A 71 10.47 -3.35 -23.43
N VAL A 72 9.17 -3.54 -23.33
CA VAL A 72 8.40 -4.32 -24.30
C VAL A 72 7.98 -3.42 -25.46
N THR A 73 8.17 -3.92 -26.69
CA THR A 73 7.73 -3.26 -27.90
C THR A 73 6.84 -4.17 -28.71
N TYR A 74 5.77 -3.62 -29.27
CA TYR A 74 4.86 -4.34 -30.15
C TYR A 74 5.14 -3.97 -31.59
N ASN A 75 5.24 -4.96 -32.45
CA ASN A 75 5.31 -4.73 -33.89
C ASN A 75 3.88 -4.48 -34.41
N SER A 76 3.62 -3.29 -34.89
CA SER A 76 2.41 -2.95 -35.65
C SER A 76 2.73 -2.99 -37.13
N ILE A 77 2.03 -3.82 -37.89
CA ILE A 77 2.11 -3.82 -39.36
C ILE A 77 1.15 -2.73 -39.85
N ASN A 78 1.70 -1.58 -40.24
CA ASN A 78 0.90 -0.56 -40.90
C ASN A 78 0.72 -0.97 -42.39
N PRO A 79 -0.47 -0.77 -43.00
CA PRO A 79 -0.74 -1.17 -44.43
C PRO A 79 0.19 -0.53 -45.46
N ILE A 80 1.09 0.38 -45.09
CA ILE A 80 2.07 1.04 -45.95
C ILE A 80 3.51 0.52 -45.72
N ASN A 81 3.69 -0.73 -45.33
CA ASN A 81 5.00 -1.40 -45.15
C ASN A 81 5.99 -0.75 -44.14
N SER A 82 5.56 0.08 -43.23
CA SER A 82 6.39 0.55 -42.13
C SER A 82 6.07 -0.23 -40.85
N ILE A 83 7.08 -0.88 -40.29
CA ILE A 83 7.00 -1.49 -38.97
C ILE A 83 7.15 -0.35 -37.94
N ASN A 84 6.05 0.10 -37.35
CA ASN A 84 6.10 1.00 -36.24
C ASN A 84 6.24 0.15 -34.96
N GLN A 85 7.34 0.33 -34.26
CA GLN A 85 7.48 -0.19 -32.91
C GLN A 85 6.74 0.74 -31.95
N MET A 86 5.70 0.23 -31.33
CA MET A 86 4.95 0.95 -30.27
C MET A 86 5.24 0.26 -28.95
N ARG A 87 5.58 1.02 -27.93
CA ARG A 87 5.58 0.54 -26.56
C ARG A 87 4.32 1.02 -25.83
N PRO A 88 3.82 0.27 -24.87
CA PRO A 88 2.75 0.76 -24.01
C PRO A 88 3.23 1.96 -23.18
N LEU A 89 2.30 2.88 -22.90
CA LEU A 89 2.55 3.97 -21.95
C LEU A 89 2.52 3.44 -20.51
N VAL A 90 3.24 4.12 -19.64
CA VAL A 90 3.22 3.88 -18.20
C VAL A 90 2.56 5.07 -17.50
N GLY A 91 1.44 4.85 -16.84
CA GLY A 91 0.81 5.80 -15.93
C GLY A 91 1.12 5.41 -14.48
N HIS A 92 1.65 6.33 -13.68
CA HIS A 92 1.90 6.12 -12.27
C HIS A 92 0.87 6.88 -11.43
N LEU A 93 0.04 6.15 -10.69
CA LEU A 93 -0.92 6.69 -9.75
C LEU A 93 -0.31 6.73 -8.35
N GLU A 94 -0.48 7.85 -7.64
CA GLU A 94 0.22 8.19 -6.40
C GLU A 94 1.68 8.61 -6.61
N ALA A 95 1.94 9.26 -7.75
CA ALA A 95 3.25 9.75 -8.13
C ALA A 95 3.70 10.99 -7.31
N GLY A 96 5.00 11.25 -7.28
CA GLY A 96 5.57 12.50 -6.76
C GLY A 96 5.72 12.57 -5.24
N LEU A 97 5.21 11.62 -4.47
CA LEU A 97 5.43 11.59 -3.03
C LEU A 97 6.90 11.30 -2.71
N ARG A 98 7.44 11.97 -1.67
CA ARG A 98 8.84 11.79 -1.24
C ARG A 98 8.95 11.71 0.28
N SER A 99 9.64 10.69 0.76
CA SER A 99 10.06 10.58 2.16
C SER A 99 11.41 11.25 2.41
N ASN A 100 12.20 11.47 1.35
CA ASN A 100 13.59 11.92 1.38
C ASN A 100 14.53 10.97 2.15
N ASP A 101 14.11 9.75 2.41
CA ASP A 101 14.89 8.70 3.06
C ASP A 101 15.20 7.57 2.07
N ARG A 102 16.37 7.62 1.46
CA ARG A 102 16.82 6.61 0.49
C ARG A 102 17.16 5.25 1.11
N THR A 103 17.08 5.10 2.41
CA THR A 103 17.21 3.80 3.07
C THR A 103 15.90 2.99 2.98
N MET A 104 14.79 3.65 2.62
CA MET A 104 13.51 3.00 2.39
C MET A 104 13.46 2.44 0.96
N PRO A 105 13.21 1.13 0.80
CA PRO A 105 13.03 0.52 -0.54
C PRO A 105 11.90 1.17 -1.34
N GLU A 106 10.84 1.59 -0.68
CA GLU A 106 9.68 2.26 -1.27
C GLU A 106 10.06 3.60 -1.91
N GLU A 107 10.97 4.36 -1.27
CA GLU A 107 11.46 5.61 -1.84
C GLU A 107 12.22 5.39 -3.14
N ILE A 108 13.04 4.34 -3.18
CA ILE A 108 13.75 3.96 -4.41
C ILE A 108 12.76 3.54 -5.49
N ASN A 109 11.74 2.76 -5.14
CA ASN A 109 10.71 2.34 -6.09
C ASN A 109 9.96 3.54 -6.69
N ARG A 110 9.57 4.53 -5.87
CA ARG A 110 8.92 5.77 -6.33
C ARG A 110 9.80 6.55 -7.30
N LEU A 111 11.03 6.85 -6.89
CA LEU A 111 11.98 7.60 -7.71
C LEU A 111 12.18 6.96 -9.08
N VAL A 112 12.37 5.64 -9.13
CA VAL A 112 12.55 4.91 -10.40
C VAL A 112 11.27 4.93 -11.22
N THR A 113 10.12 4.64 -10.63
CA THR A 113 8.83 4.60 -11.33
C THR A 113 8.49 5.96 -11.92
N ASP A 114 8.61 7.03 -11.13
CA ASP A 114 8.34 8.40 -11.58
C ASP A 114 9.26 8.82 -12.73
N SER A 115 10.55 8.41 -12.68
CA SER A 115 11.52 8.77 -13.72
C SER A 115 11.23 8.14 -15.09
N ILE A 116 10.54 6.99 -15.12
CA ILE A 116 10.27 6.23 -16.35
C ILE A 116 8.81 6.30 -16.81
N ALA A 117 7.92 6.84 -15.99
CA ALA A 117 6.51 6.99 -16.34
C ALA A 117 6.27 8.05 -17.41
N ASP A 118 5.25 7.83 -18.23
CA ASP A 118 4.81 8.76 -19.29
C ASP A 118 3.75 9.73 -18.76
N ILE A 119 2.94 9.28 -17.78
CA ILE A 119 1.87 10.04 -17.14
C ILE A 119 2.03 9.87 -15.61
N LEU A 120 1.96 10.96 -14.89
CA LEU A 120 2.16 11.01 -13.45
C LEU A 120 0.93 11.63 -12.79
N TRP A 121 0.14 10.79 -12.12
CA TRP A 121 -1.03 11.23 -11.35
C TRP A 121 -0.63 11.41 -9.89
N THR A 122 -0.60 12.67 -9.46
CA THR A 122 -0.18 13.04 -8.12
C THR A 122 -1.37 13.16 -7.16
N PRO A 123 -1.18 12.82 -5.89
CA PRO A 123 -2.23 12.92 -4.88
C PRO A 123 -2.38 14.34 -4.32
N SER A 124 -1.40 15.23 -4.52
CA SER A 124 -1.33 16.53 -3.87
C SER A 124 -0.34 17.47 -4.56
N PRO A 125 -0.47 18.81 -4.37
CA PRO A 125 0.43 19.80 -4.98
C PRO A 125 1.91 19.63 -4.64
N ASP A 126 2.24 19.15 -3.45
CA ASP A 126 3.63 18.86 -3.06
C ASP A 126 4.23 17.72 -3.90
N GLY A 127 3.42 16.77 -4.36
CA GLY A 127 3.83 15.76 -5.34
C GLY A 127 4.23 16.41 -6.67
N ASP A 128 3.45 17.36 -7.17
CA ASP A 128 3.76 18.12 -8.39
C ASP A 128 5.08 18.88 -8.24
N GLU A 129 5.25 19.58 -7.12
CA GLU A 129 6.46 20.34 -6.83
C GLU A 129 7.72 19.46 -6.77
N ASN A 130 7.62 18.27 -6.19
CA ASN A 130 8.72 17.32 -6.14
C ASN A 130 9.12 16.87 -7.55
N LEU A 131 8.16 16.48 -8.38
CA LEU A 131 8.42 16.05 -9.76
C LEU A 131 9.01 17.17 -10.62
N ILE A 132 8.50 18.40 -10.52
CA ILE A 132 9.04 19.56 -11.23
C ILE A 132 10.49 19.82 -10.81
N ARG A 133 10.77 19.75 -9.51
CA ARG A 133 12.14 19.94 -8.95
C ARG A 133 13.11 18.87 -9.47
N GLU A 134 12.61 17.67 -9.72
CA GLU A 134 13.37 16.55 -10.30
C GLU A 134 13.50 16.62 -11.83
N GLY A 135 12.91 17.63 -12.46
CA GLY A 135 13.05 17.89 -13.90
C GLY A 135 12.00 17.19 -14.77
N VAL A 136 10.92 16.71 -14.18
CA VAL A 136 9.78 16.16 -14.94
C VAL A 136 9.05 17.32 -15.64
N LEU A 137 8.68 17.08 -16.89
CA LEU A 137 7.94 18.06 -17.70
C LEU A 137 6.52 18.22 -17.17
N PRO A 138 6.04 19.47 -16.97
CA PRO A 138 4.71 19.72 -16.39
C PRO A 138 3.55 19.05 -17.14
N GLU A 139 3.67 18.87 -18.44
CA GLU A 139 2.65 18.21 -19.26
C GLU A 139 2.47 16.72 -18.96
N LYS A 140 3.39 16.10 -18.26
CA LYS A 140 3.27 14.72 -17.76
C LYS A 140 2.56 14.61 -16.44
N ILE A 141 2.40 15.71 -15.69
CA ILE A 141 1.93 15.75 -14.32
C ILE A 141 0.45 16.15 -14.32
N CYS A 142 -0.35 15.41 -13.57
CA CYS A 142 -1.76 15.71 -13.37
C CYS A 142 -2.13 15.44 -11.90
N CYS A 143 -2.47 16.49 -11.15
CA CYS A 143 -2.96 16.35 -9.78
C CYS A 143 -4.40 15.83 -9.81
N VAL A 144 -4.60 14.59 -9.39
CA VAL A 144 -5.90 13.91 -9.39
C VAL A 144 -6.49 13.75 -7.98
N GLY A 145 -5.71 14.08 -6.95
CA GLY A 145 -6.11 13.88 -5.56
C GLY A 145 -5.70 12.51 -5.02
N ASN A 146 -5.96 12.31 -3.73
CA ASN A 146 -5.54 11.12 -3.00
C ASN A 146 -6.62 10.04 -3.06
N ILE A 147 -6.33 8.94 -3.75
CA ILE A 147 -7.25 7.79 -3.92
C ILE A 147 -7.62 7.10 -2.59
N MET A 148 -6.84 7.30 -1.53
CA MET A 148 -7.21 6.82 -0.19
C MET A 148 -8.44 7.56 0.34
N ILE A 149 -8.58 8.86 0.01
CA ILE A 149 -9.79 9.63 0.34
C ILE A 149 -11.00 9.11 -0.44
N ASP A 150 -10.82 8.77 -1.73
CA ASP A 150 -11.90 8.19 -2.53
C ASP A 150 -12.38 6.86 -1.95
N SER A 151 -11.44 6.02 -1.50
CA SER A 151 -11.75 4.76 -0.83
C SER A 151 -12.53 4.97 0.48
N LEU A 152 -12.17 6.00 1.25
CA LEU A 152 -12.90 6.38 2.43
C LEU A 152 -14.34 6.83 2.11
N GLU A 153 -14.47 7.74 1.13
CA GLU A 153 -15.79 8.23 0.73
C GLU A 153 -16.70 7.12 0.23
N MET A 154 -16.15 6.14 -0.51
CA MET A 154 -16.89 4.93 -0.93
C MET A 154 -17.44 4.13 0.26
N LEU A 155 -16.71 4.10 1.36
CA LEU A 155 -17.08 3.31 2.55
C LEU A 155 -17.82 4.13 3.61
N ARG A 156 -17.95 5.45 3.43
CA ARG A 156 -18.49 6.37 4.45
C ARG A 156 -19.82 5.91 5.04
N ASP A 157 -20.79 5.60 4.20
CA ASP A 157 -22.11 5.18 4.64
C ASP A 157 -22.06 3.84 5.41
N ARG A 158 -21.25 2.91 4.93
CA ARG A 158 -21.03 1.63 5.60
C ARG A 158 -20.37 1.83 6.96
N ILE A 159 -19.31 2.65 7.03
CA ILE A 159 -18.61 2.99 8.26
C ILE A 159 -19.59 3.62 9.26
N GLN A 160 -20.40 4.59 8.85
CA GLN A 160 -21.38 5.24 9.73
C GLN A 160 -22.45 4.29 10.23
N ASN A 161 -22.91 3.34 9.41
CA ASN A 161 -23.95 2.39 9.77
C ASN A 161 -23.44 1.22 10.61
N GLU A 162 -22.19 0.79 10.38
CA GLU A 162 -21.55 -0.33 11.09
C GLU A 162 -20.71 0.14 12.29
N ALA A 163 -20.39 1.44 12.37
CA ALA A 163 -19.59 2.05 13.43
C ALA A 163 -20.31 2.19 14.77
N ASP A 164 -21.31 1.35 15.05
CA ASP A 164 -21.75 1.16 16.43
C ASP A 164 -20.62 0.51 17.21
N GLY A 165 -19.72 1.37 17.76
CA GLY A 165 -18.58 0.97 18.60
C GLY A 165 -18.95 0.07 19.78
N CYS A 166 -20.23 -0.24 19.92
CA CYS A 166 -20.84 -1.15 20.88
C CYS A 166 -20.32 -2.58 20.78
N GLU A 167 -19.97 -3.10 19.60
CA GLU A 167 -19.45 -4.47 19.48
C GLU A 167 -18.13 -4.68 20.23
N HIS A 168 -17.36 -3.61 20.43
CA HIS A 168 -16.07 -3.67 21.10
C HIS A 168 -16.07 -3.05 22.50
N GLY A 169 -17.20 -2.51 22.97
CA GLY A 169 -17.35 -1.94 24.31
C GLY A 169 -16.70 -0.56 24.47
N PHE A 170 -16.46 0.17 23.38
CA PHE A 170 -15.97 1.54 23.41
C PHE A 170 -17.09 2.52 23.08
N GLU A 171 -17.11 3.66 23.77
CA GLU A 171 -18.03 4.77 23.45
C GLU A 171 -17.41 5.66 22.38
N SER A 172 -18.20 6.02 21.36
CA SER A 172 -17.75 6.92 20.30
C SER A 172 -17.21 8.22 20.86
N GLY A 173 -16.03 8.62 20.43
CA GLY A 173 -15.32 9.84 20.89
C GLY A 173 -14.56 9.68 22.20
N ASN A 174 -14.66 8.53 22.89
CA ASN A 174 -14.05 8.30 24.19
C ASN A 174 -13.00 7.17 24.19
N TYR A 175 -12.32 6.96 23.07
CA TYR A 175 -11.23 5.98 22.96
C TYR A 175 -10.15 6.45 21.99
N GLY A 176 -8.96 5.89 22.13
CA GLY A 176 -7.84 6.08 21.22
C GLY A 176 -7.65 4.89 20.26
N VAL A 177 -7.24 5.15 19.02
CA VAL A 177 -6.84 4.12 18.08
C VAL A 177 -5.32 4.11 17.93
N VAL A 178 -4.70 2.93 18.06
CA VAL A 178 -3.25 2.76 17.97
C VAL A 178 -2.90 1.99 16.71
N THR A 179 -1.90 2.47 15.96
CA THR A 179 -1.31 1.68 14.88
C THR A 179 0.21 1.62 15.01
N LEU A 180 0.79 0.42 15.01
CA LEU A 180 2.22 0.17 15.04
C LEU A 180 2.55 -0.94 14.04
N HIS A 181 3.21 -0.60 12.94
CA HIS A 181 3.56 -1.56 11.89
C HIS A 181 4.94 -1.29 11.25
N ARG A 182 5.57 -0.13 11.53
CA ARG A 182 6.89 0.17 10.98
C ARG A 182 7.97 -0.71 11.61
N PRO A 183 8.92 -1.27 10.81
CA PRO A 183 10.01 -2.11 11.32
C PRO A 183 10.76 -1.50 12.49
N SER A 184 11.08 -0.19 12.42
CA SER A 184 11.78 0.55 13.48
C SER A 184 11.07 0.52 14.84
N ASN A 185 9.74 0.34 14.86
CA ASN A 185 8.95 0.34 16.08
C ASN A 185 8.68 -1.07 16.61
N VAL A 186 8.68 -2.08 15.74
CA VAL A 186 8.15 -3.41 16.09
C VAL A 186 9.16 -4.55 15.97
N ASP A 187 10.30 -4.36 15.27
CA ASP A 187 11.27 -5.44 15.07
C ASP A 187 12.27 -5.57 16.22
N ASP A 188 12.61 -4.46 16.89
CA ASP A 188 13.43 -4.48 18.07
C ASP A 188 12.58 -4.80 19.32
N PRO A 189 12.84 -5.94 20.02
CA PRO A 189 12.05 -6.37 21.16
C PRO A 189 12.01 -5.37 22.32
N GLU A 190 13.10 -4.62 22.54
CA GLU A 190 13.21 -3.61 23.60
C GLU A 190 12.31 -2.40 23.29
N THR A 191 12.38 -1.91 22.07
CA THR A 191 11.54 -0.80 21.60
C THR A 191 10.06 -1.19 21.66
N LEU A 192 9.71 -2.40 21.17
CA LEU A 192 8.34 -2.88 21.21
C LEU A 192 7.82 -3.00 22.64
N ARG A 193 8.63 -3.53 23.56
CA ARG A 193 8.27 -3.65 24.98
C ARG A 193 8.03 -2.29 25.62
N ARG A 194 8.92 -1.33 25.37
CA ARG A 194 8.78 0.03 25.89
C ARG A 194 7.50 0.70 25.37
N LEU A 195 7.26 0.63 24.05
CA LEU A 195 6.04 1.18 23.45
C LEU A 195 4.78 0.51 24.00
N SER A 196 4.77 -0.82 24.11
CA SER A 196 3.62 -1.55 24.66
C SER A 196 3.28 -1.13 26.07
N ARG A 197 4.28 -0.98 26.96
CA ARG A 197 4.07 -0.53 28.34
C ARG A 197 3.55 0.91 28.41
N THR A 198 4.11 1.81 27.61
CA THR A 198 3.62 3.18 27.54
C THR A 198 2.16 3.22 27.07
N LEU A 199 1.77 2.40 26.09
CA LEU A 199 0.39 2.31 25.64
C LEU A 199 -0.55 1.76 26.71
N ILE A 200 -0.12 0.76 27.48
CA ILE A 200 -0.88 0.25 28.63
C ILE A 200 -1.10 1.36 29.68
N GLU A 201 -0.04 2.08 30.05
CA GLU A 201 -0.13 3.20 31.00
C GLU A 201 -1.07 4.31 30.52
N LEU A 202 -1.04 4.62 29.23
CA LEU A 202 -1.95 5.61 28.64
C LEU A 202 -3.39 5.10 28.59
N SER A 203 -3.60 3.81 28.44
CA SER A 203 -4.95 3.23 28.41
C SER A 203 -5.70 3.35 29.72
N ASP A 204 -5.01 3.56 30.84
CA ASP A 204 -5.64 3.87 32.13
C ASP A 204 -6.33 5.25 32.13
N GLN A 205 -5.91 6.16 31.25
CA GLN A 205 -6.48 7.51 31.11
C GLN A 205 -7.51 7.58 29.99
N LEU A 206 -7.28 6.85 28.89
CA LEU A 206 -8.14 6.79 27.72
C LEU A 206 -8.18 5.36 27.18
N PRO A 207 -9.33 4.69 27.16
CA PRO A 207 -9.44 3.37 26.58
C PRO A 207 -8.86 3.32 25.16
N MET A 208 -8.14 2.24 24.82
CA MET A 208 -7.43 2.14 23.54
C MET A 208 -7.78 0.86 22.80
N VAL A 209 -7.94 0.99 21.49
CA VAL A 209 -8.05 -0.14 20.56
C VAL A 209 -6.82 -0.18 19.65
N PHE A 210 -6.23 -1.36 19.54
CA PHE A 210 -5.05 -1.58 18.73
C PHE A 210 -5.34 -2.65 17.66
N PRO A 211 -5.68 -2.23 16.44
CA PRO A 211 -5.71 -3.12 15.28
C PRO A 211 -4.29 -3.58 14.95
N VAL A 212 -4.01 -4.85 15.23
CA VAL A 212 -2.63 -5.37 15.19
C VAL A 212 -2.30 -5.96 13.82
N HIS A 213 -1.34 -5.35 13.13
CA HIS A 213 -0.78 -5.89 11.89
C HIS A 213 -0.13 -7.27 12.13
N PRO A 214 -0.22 -8.25 11.20
CA PRO A 214 0.32 -9.60 11.37
C PRO A 214 1.80 -9.65 11.81
N ARG A 215 2.64 -8.78 11.25
CA ARG A 215 4.05 -8.66 11.65
C ARG A 215 4.18 -8.27 13.12
N THR A 216 3.43 -7.25 13.54
CA THR A 216 3.45 -6.75 14.93
C THR A 216 2.93 -7.82 15.87
N ARG A 217 1.86 -8.53 15.53
CA ARG A 217 1.31 -9.65 16.30
C ARG A 217 2.35 -10.72 16.55
N LYS A 218 3.02 -11.17 15.50
CA LYS A 218 4.11 -12.15 15.57
C LYS A 218 5.24 -11.71 16.51
N ASN A 219 5.58 -10.42 16.50
CA ASN A 219 6.66 -9.88 17.34
C ASN A 219 6.20 -9.68 18.79
N ILE A 220 4.95 -9.30 19.03
CA ILE A 220 4.33 -9.28 20.38
C ILE A 220 4.37 -10.67 21.01
N ASP A 221 3.96 -11.70 20.27
CA ASP A 221 3.95 -13.09 20.74
C ASP A 221 5.37 -13.58 21.05
N LYS A 222 6.35 -13.30 20.17
CA LYS A 222 7.76 -13.64 20.38
C LYS A 222 8.40 -12.92 21.58
N ALA A 223 8.00 -11.67 21.83
CA ALA A 223 8.50 -10.89 22.95
C ALA A 223 7.82 -11.23 24.30
N GLY A 224 6.81 -12.13 24.27
CA GLY A 224 6.06 -12.53 25.48
C GLY A 224 5.14 -11.44 26.03
N LEU A 225 4.75 -10.45 25.20
CA LEU A 225 3.96 -9.29 25.62
C LEU A 225 2.45 -9.51 25.51
N ALA A 226 2.02 -10.61 24.89
CA ALA A 226 0.61 -10.87 24.63
C ALA A 226 -0.23 -10.93 25.92
N GLY A 227 0.32 -11.49 27.01
CA GLY A 227 -0.33 -11.55 28.32
C GLY A 227 -0.49 -10.16 28.94
N GLU A 228 0.58 -9.37 29.02
CA GLU A 228 0.57 -8.00 29.56
C GLU A 228 -0.48 -7.13 28.86
N LEU A 229 -0.55 -7.22 27.52
CA LEU A 229 -1.49 -6.46 26.69
C LEU A 229 -2.95 -6.96 26.84
N ALA A 230 -3.17 -8.25 27.05
CA ALA A 230 -4.49 -8.82 27.24
C ALA A 230 -5.08 -8.56 28.64
N GLU A 231 -4.24 -8.41 29.64
CA GLU A 231 -4.63 -8.13 31.03
C GLU A 231 -4.98 -6.66 31.26
N ALA A 232 -4.56 -5.75 30.40
CA ALA A 232 -4.87 -4.32 30.50
C ALA A 232 -6.36 -4.08 30.19
N ALA A 233 -7.14 -3.74 31.20
CA ALA A 233 -8.60 -3.67 31.16
C ALA A 233 -9.14 -2.67 30.11
N SER A 234 -8.40 -1.59 29.85
CA SER A 234 -8.78 -0.52 28.93
C SER A 234 -8.02 -0.56 27.60
N PHE A 235 -7.30 -1.67 27.32
CA PHE A 235 -6.51 -1.84 26.09
C PHE A 235 -6.97 -3.09 25.34
N LYS A 236 -7.45 -2.92 24.12
CA LYS A 236 -7.99 -4.04 23.34
C LYS A 236 -7.21 -4.27 22.05
N LEU A 237 -6.65 -5.47 21.92
CA LEU A 237 -6.05 -5.95 20.68
C LEU A 237 -7.14 -6.53 19.78
N ILE A 238 -7.23 -6.04 18.54
CA ILE A 238 -8.14 -6.58 17.52
C ILE A 238 -7.38 -7.01 16.27
N SER A 239 -8.01 -7.81 15.43
CA SER A 239 -7.43 -8.17 14.14
C SER A 239 -7.33 -6.95 13.22
N CYS A 240 -6.24 -6.83 12.46
CA CYS A 240 -6.03 -5.74 11.51
C CYS A 240 -7.09 -5.71 10.38
N VAL A 241 -7.77 -6.82 10.16
CA VAL A 241 -8.86 -6.94 9.17
C VAL A 241 -10.01 -5.97 9.43
N VAL A 242 -10.19 -5.54 10.66
CA VAL A 242 -11.26 -4.61 11.09
C VAL A 242 -10.77 -3.15 11.15
N CYS A 243 -9.52 -2.87 10.75
CA CYS A 243 -8.88 -1.55 10.90
C CYS A 243 -9.68 -0.40 10.30
N TYR A 244 -10.32 -0.60 9.14
CA TYR A 244 -11.03 0.49 8.48
C TYR A 244 -12.26 0.97 9.26
N LEU A 245 -12.83 0.15 10.14
CA LEU A 245 -13.96 0.54 11.01
C LEU A 245 -13.56 1.50 12.14
N PHE A 246 -12.24 1.66 12.40
CA PHE A 246 -11.72 2.50 13.47
C PHE A 246 -10.92 3.71 12.97
N TRP A 247 -10.79 3.88 11.66
CA TRP A 247 -10.00 4.99 11.08
C TRP A 247 -10.79 6.32 11.02
N PHE A 248 -12.06 6.31 11.45
CA PHE A 248 -12.94 7.48 11.34
C PHE A 248 -13.78 7.72 12.59
#